data_28e811fbaa8b8ff7bd3d2b88dbb58070
#
_entry.id   28e811fbaa8b8ff7bd3d2b88dbb58070
#
_cell.length_a   1.000
_cell.length_b   1.000
_cell.length_c   1.000
_cell.angle_alpha   90.00
_cell.angle_beta   90.00
_cell.angle_gamma   90.00
#
_symmetry.space_group_name_H-M   'P 1'
#
loop_
_entity.id
_entity.type
_entity.pdbx_description
1 polymer ?
#
loop_
_entity_poly.entity_id
_entity_poly.type
_entity_poly.pdbx_seq_one_letter_code
_entity_poly.pdbx_strand_id
1 'polypeptide(L)'
;MCNFSKTLLQMALLAFFLSVAMCFANAADKIKLTMNWTADTAHLGFALAQKNGYYAEEDLEVTLEEGRGSSVAAQLVATGQSELGYADAGAALNVASKGAPIKIISTIWKSGQFGIQYLENSGIKEPKDLIGKKLSVPPGSAQVPLVPLFLKANGIKESEVEIVSAAQNANLGLLTSGQIDAVAETPENTVVPLAAQGIKAGNMYFYNHGVPIVSLSLIAREDKLAQNPEVYKRFIRATLKGWQEAIKNPEASVDALKEVFPESQKSRDALLKSAAYSFSSACPGGVGDKLGRTEASTWKTIGEILQSVGKLESSKPITAYFTNDFLPSTSVNCP
;
A
#
# COMPACT_ATOMS: atom_id res chain seq x y z
N MET A 1 44.17 45.81 -42.38
CA MET A 1 44.38 44.55 -41.67
C MET A 1 43.88 44.57 -40.22
N CYS A 2 42.76 45.24 -39.92
CA CYS A 2 42.33 45.40 -38.50
C CYS A 2 40.92 44.89 -38.18
N ASN A 3 40.17 44.27 -39.15
CA ASN A 3 38.81 43.81 -38.92
C ASN A 3 38.71 42.28 -38.73
N PHE A 4 39.74 41.50 -39.04
CA PHE A 4 39.72 40.03 -38.92
C PHE A 4 39.86 39.53 -37.49
N SER A 5 40.52 40.30 -36.62
CA SER A 5 40.77 39.93 -35.23
C SER A 5 39.56 40.08 -34.32
N LYS A 6 38.67 41.05 -34.61
CA LYS A 6 37.45 41.27 -33.81
C LYS A 6 36.37 40.19 -34.04
N THR A 7 36.26 39.71 -35.28
CA THR A 7 35.29 38.68 -35.65
C THR A 7 35.66 37.32 -35.05
N LEU A 8 36.96 36.97 -35.03
CA LEU A 8 37.45 35.74 -34.39
C LEU A 8 37.25 35.76 -32.89
N LEU A 9 37.46 36.91 -32.22
CA LEU A 9 37.23 37.04 -30.78
C LEU A 9 35.74 36.96 -30.40
N GLN A 10 34.87 37.53 -31.24
CA GLN A 10 33.40 37.42 -31.03
C GLN A 10 32.89 36.00 -31.26
N MET A 11 33.40 35.27 -32.23
CA MET A 11 33.04 33.88 -32.47
C MET A 11 33.57 32.96 -31.36
N ALA A 12 34.76 33.22 -30.79
CA ALA A 12 35.27 32.49 -29.66
C ALA A 12 34.49 32.76 -28.36
N LEU A 13 34.04 34.00 -28.13
CA LEU A 13 33.15 34.30 -27.00
C LEU A 13 31.76 33.66 -27.16
N LEU A 14 31.18 33.63 -28.35
CA LEU A 14 29.89 32.96 -28.61
C LEU A 14 30.00 31.44 -28.40
N ALA A 15 31.11 30.84 -28.88
CA ALA A 15 31.37 29.40 -28.67
C ALA A 15 31.60 29.06 -27.18
N PHE A 16 32.23 29.96 -26.42
CA PHE A 16 32.40 29.78 -24.99
C PHE A 16 31.11 29.94 -24.22
N PHE A 17 30.20 30.86 -24.57
CA PHE A 17 28.85 30.95 -23.99
C PHE A 17 27.93 29.80 -24.38
N LEU A 18 28.07 29.21 -25.58
CA LEU A 18 27.33 28.00 -25.96
C LEU A 18 27.85 26.75 -25.25
N SER A 19 29.13 26.69 -24.89
CA SER A 19 29.69 25.53 -24.16
C SER A 19 29.41 25.57 -22.64
N VAL A 20 29.09 26.73 -22.07
CA VAL A 20 28.66 26.86 -20.64
C VAL A 20 27.17 26.57 -20.45
N ALA A 21 26.38 26.59 -21.55
CA ALA A 21 25.01 26.07 -21.57
C ALA A 21 24.95 24.52 -21.70
N MET A 22 26.07 23.81 -21.55
CA MET A 22 26.04 22.37 -21.33
C MET A 22 25.32 22.10 -20.04
N CYS A 23 24.06 21.72 -20.18
CA CYS A 23 23.22 21.09 -19.19
C CYS A 23 24.04 20.38 -18.12
N PHE A 24 24.00 20.88 -16.90
CA PHE A 24 24.10 19.98 -15.78
C PHE A 24 22.84 19.07 -15.88
N ALA A 25 22.94 18.04 -16.70
CA ALA A 25 22.04 16.92 -16.56
C ALA A 25 22.33 16.42 -15.14
N ASN A 26 21.55 16.89 -14.15
CA ASN A 26 21.58 16.29 -12.85
C ASN A 26 21.31 14.81 -13.08
N ALA A 27 22.21 13.94 -12.62
CA ALA A 27 21.94 12.53 -12.64
C ALA A 27 20.62 12.30 -11.89
N ALA A 28 19.75 11.47 -12.48
CA ALA A 28 18.46 11.16 -11.85
C ALA A 28 18.68 10.65 -10.42
N ASP A 29 17.85 11.09 -9.50
CA ASP A 29 17.91 10.61 -8.12
C ASP A 29 17.49 9.14 -8.07
N LYS A 30 18.34 8.33 -7.42
CA LYS A 30 18.09 6.88 -7.30
C LYS A 30 17.22 6.60 -6.09
N ILE A 31 16.13 5.89 -6.32
CA ILE A 31 15.17 5.48 -5.29
C ILE A 31 14.95 3.98 -5.38
N LYS A 32 15.25 3.28 -4.29
CA LYS A 32 14.83 1.91 -4.09
C LYS A 32 13.57 1.90 -3.23
N LEU A 33 12.48 1.34 -3.76
CA LEU A 33 11.26 1.04 -3.04
C LEU A 33 11.20 -0.45 -2.74
N THR A 34 11.27 -0.83 -1.47
CA THR A 34 10.96 -2.20 -1.05
C THR A 34 9.46 -2.32 -0.77
N MET A 35 8.81 -3.20 -1.52
CA MET A 35 7.38 -3.49 -1.39
C MET A 35 7.08 -4.36 -0.16
N ASN A 36 5.82 -4.40 0.24
CA ASN A 36 5.38 -5.21 1.39
C ASN A 36 5.40 -6.72 1.11
N TRP A 37 5.23 -7.13 -0.16
CA TRP A 37 5.10 -8.52 -0.58
C TRP A 37 5.57 -8.73 -2.02
N THR A 38 5.46 -9.97 -2.52
CA THR A 38 5.62 -10.29 -3.94
C THR A 38 4.57 -9.54 -4.77
N ALA A 39 4.91 -9.26 -6.03
CA ALA A 39 4.09 -8.44 -6.91
C ALA A 39 2.68 -8.98 -7.12
N ASP A 40 1.70 -8.17 -6.76
CA ASP A 40 0.26 -8.42 -6.89
C ASP A 40 -0.51 -7.12 -7.14
N THR A 41 -1.82 -7.14 -6.98
CA THR A 41 -2.69 -5.99 -7.25
C THR A 41 -2.44 -4.78 -6.33
N ALA A 42 -1.76 -4.98 -5.19
CA ALA A 42 -1.30 -3.89 -4.34
C ALA A 42 -0.20 -3.03 -4.98
N HIS A 43 0.37 -3.46 -6.09
CA HIS A 43 1.51 -2.83 -6.73
C HIS A 43 1.22 -2.29 -8.14
N LEU A 44 -0.04 -2.36 -8.60
CA LEU A 44 -0.47 -1.98 -9.95
C LEU A 44 -0.08 -0.54 -10.31
N GLY A 45 -0.31 0.41 -9.41
CA GLY A 45 0.02 1.82 -9.66
C GLY A 45 1.52 2.08 -9.77
N PHE A 46 2.34 1.37 -8.99
CA PHE A 46 3.81 1.48 -9.08
C PHE A 46 4.34 0.92 -10.40
N ALA A 47 3.87 -0.26 -10.78
CA ALA A 47 4.27 -0.89 -12.05
C ALA A 47 3.86 -0.04 -13.25
N LEU A 48 2.64 0.52 -13.23
CA LEU A 48 2.18 1.39 -14.32
C LEU A 48 2.97 2.71 -14.37
N ALA A 49 3.31 3.30 -13.21
CA ALA A 49 4.16 4.49 -13.14
C ALA A 49 5.56 4.21 -13.73
N GLN A 50 6.14 3.05 -13.42
CA GLN A 50 7.42 2.61 -13.97
C GLN A 50 7.35 2.42 -15.48
N LYS A 51 6.37 1.65 -15.96
CA LYS A 51 6.19 1.34 -17.39
C LYS A 51 5.95 2.60 -18.22
N ASN A 52 5.12 3.51 -17.73
CA ASN A 52 4.77 4.75 -18.44
C ASN A 52 5.84 5.85 -18.30
N GLY A 53 6.94 5.59 -17.60
CA GLY A 53 8.04 6.55 -17.45
C GLY A 53 7.73 7.71 -16.50
N TYR A 54 6.67 7.65 -15.68
CA TYR A 54 6.30 8.76 -14.79
C TYR A 54 7.37 9.10 -13.76
N TYR A 55 8.16 8.10 -13.32
CA TYR A 55 9.33 8.36 -12.47
C TYR A 55 10.43 9.08 -13.23
N ALA A 56 10.71 8.70 -14.48
CA ALA A 56 11.69 9.36 -15.31
C ALA A 56 11.30 10.81 -15.68
N GLU A 57 9.99 11.08 -15.87
CA GLU A 57 9.47 12.45 -16.05
C GLU A 57 9.76 13.34 -14.84
N GLU A 58 10.00 12.78 -13.68
CA GLU A 58 10.33 13.43 -12.42
C GLU A 58 11.84 13.35 -12.08
N ASP A 59 12.68 13.07 -13.05
CA ASP A 59 14.13 12.88 -12.86
C ASP A 59 14.48 11.86 -11.76
N LEU A 60 13.75 10.71 -11.72
CA LEU A 60 13.96 9.61 -10.78
C LEU A 60 14.29 8.31 -11.51
N GLU A 61 15.33 7.62 -11.03
CA GLU A 61 15.65 6.24 -11.37
C GLU A 61 15.12 5.34 -10.24
N VAL A 62 13.95 4.71 -10.46
CA VAL A 62 13.28 3.93 -9.43
C VAL A 62 13.51 2.44 -9.63
N THR A 63 13.95 1.76 -8.57
CA THR A 63 14.00 0.30 -8.47
C THR A 63 12.85 -0.18 -7.59
N LEU A 64 11.94 -0.95 -8.16
CA LEU A 64 10.86 -1.61 -7.43
C LEU A 64 11.34 -3.00 -7.00
N GLU A 65 11.46 -3.24 -5.70
CA GLU A 65 11.95 -4.50 -5.13
C GLU A 65 10.83 -5.24 -4.40
N GLU A 66 10.60 -6.50 -4.75
CA GLU A 66 9.62 -7.33 -4.05
C GLU A 66 10.00 -7.54 -2.59
N GLY A 67 9.00 -7.50 -1.71
CA GLY A 67 9.17 -7.64 -0.28
C GLY A 67 8.85 -9.04 0.26
N ARG A 68 9.10 -9.20 1.56
CA ARG A 68 8.83 -10.43 2.32
C ARG A 68 8.06 -10.14 3.61
N GLY A 69 7.25 -9.09 3.59
CA GLY A 69 6.44 -8.65 4.72
C GLY A 69 6.62 -7.17 5.06
N SER A 70 5.55 -6.53 5.49
CA SER A 70 5.52 -5.10 5.82
C SER A 70 6.52 -4.74 6.94
N SER A 71 6.67 -5.58 7.96
CA SER A 71 7.66 -5.33 9.02
C SER A 71 9.10 -5.38 8.51
N VAL A 72 9.38 -6.26 7.54
CA VAL A 72 10.71 -6.34 6.90
C VAL A 72 10.96 -5.08 6.07
N ALA A 73 10.01 -4.66 5.24
CA ALA A 73 10.12 -3.42 4.47
C ALA A 73 10.36 -2.21 5.37
N ALA A 74 9.62 -2.10 6.50
CA ALA A 74 9.81 -1.03 7.47
C ALA A 74 11.20 -1.07 8.13
N GLN A 75 11.75 -2.24 8.44
CA GLN A 75 13.10 -2.39 8.99
C GLN A 75 14.18 -2.03 7.98
N LEU A 76 14.04 -2.40 6.70
CA LEU A 76 15.00 -2.04 5.64
C LEU A 76 15.06 -0.54 5.45
N VAL A 77 13.92 0.16 5.52
CA VAL A 77 13.90 1.64 5.53
C VAL A 77 14.55 2.18 6.78
N ALA A 78 14.20 1.69 7.97
CA ALA A 78 14.75 2.15 9.24
C ALA A 78 16.29 2.06 9.30
N THR A 79 16.86 1.02 8.68
CA THR A 79 18.31 0.80 8.62
C THR A 79 18.99 1.50 7.44
N GLY A 80 18.23 2.15 6.54
CA GLY A 80 18.76 2.84 5.36
C GLY A 80 19.17 1.90 4.22
N GLN A 81 18.69 0.65 4.22
CA GLN A 81 18.92 -0.31 3.14
C GLN A 81 17.92 -0.14 1.98
N SER A 82 16.86 0.64 2.20
CA SER A 82 15.90 1.09 1.20
C SER A 82 15.56 2.55 1.44
N GLU A 83 15.43 3.36 0.38
CA GLU A 83 15.04 4.77 0.46
C GLU A 83 13.58 4.91 0.87
N LEU A 84 12.74 4.03 0.33
CA LEU A 84 11.31 3.97 0.59
C LEU A 84 10.88 2.53 0.90
N GLY A 85 9.82 2.42 1.69
CA GLY A 85 9.10 1.18 1.89
C GLY A 85 7.62 1.37 1.57
N TYR A 86 7.01 0.31 1.07
CA TYR A 86 5.56 0.19 0.97
C TYR A 86 5.12 -0.88 1.95
N ALA A 87 4.42 -0.48 3.00
CA ALA A 87 4.15 -1.35 4.14
C ALA A 87 2.77 -1.08 4.74
N ASP A 88 2.18 -2.09 5.36
CA ASP A 88 0.99 -1.90 6.19
C ASP A 88 1.28 -0.90 7.32
N ALA A 89 0.37 0.04 7.50
CA ALA A 89 0.53 1.13 8.45
C ALA A 89 0.70 0.64 9.89
N GLY A 90 -0.02 -0.42 10.29
CA GLY A 90 0.11 -1.00 11.63
C GLY A 90 1.50 -1.59 11.86
N ALA A 91 2.06 -2.28 10.86
CA ALA A 91 3.42 -2.81 10.93
C ALA A 91 4.46 -1.68 10.98
N ALA A 92 4.30 -0.65 10.15
CA ALA A 92 5.17 0.53 10.15
C ALA A 92 5.13 1.27 11.50
N LEU A 93 3.95 1.50 12.04
CA LEU A 93 3.76 2.13 13.36
C LEU A 93 4.38 1.30 14.49
N ASN A 94 4.24 -0.02 14.47
CA ASN A 94 4.88 -0.88 15.46
C ASN A 94 6.42 -0.77 15.42
N VAL A 95 7.02 -0.68 14.24
CA VAL A 95 8.47 -0.48 14.10
C VAL A 95 8.88 0.93 14.56
N ALA A 96 8.13 1.96 14.14
CA ALA A 96 8.39 3.35 14.49
C ALA A 96 8.22 3.61 16.00
N SER A 97 7.21 3.03 16.65
CA SER A 97 6.96 3.20 18.09
C SER A 97 8.08 2.65 18.97
N LYS A 98 8.85 1.69 18.46
CA LYS A 98 10.05 1.14 19.11
C LYS A 98 11.32 1.96 18.87
N GLY A 99 11.17 3.17 18.31
CA GLY A 99 12.27 4.11 18.14
C GLY A 99 12.91 4.13 16.75
N ALA A 100 12.40 3.38 15.79
CA ALA A 100 12.89 3.46 14.41
C ALA A 100 12.56 4.84 13.80
N PRO A 101 13.53 5.51 13.14
CA PRO A 101 13.36 6.86 12.61
C PRO A 101 12.62 6.87 11.26
N ILE A 102 11.44 6.30 11.22
CA ILE A 102 10.61 6.21 10.01
C ILE A 102 9.29 6.93 10.20
N LYS A 103 8.77 7.48 9.10
CA LYS A 103 7.51 8.21 9.03
C LYS A 103 6.68 7.76 7.83
N ILE A 104 5.38 7.67 8.00
CA ILE A 104 4.41 7.46 6.92
C ILE A 104 4.22 8.79 6.20
N ILE A 105 4.37 8.81 4.88
CA ILE A 105 4.36 10.03 4.05
C ILE A 105 3.27 10.05 2.99
N SER A 106 2.61 8.92 2.76
CA SER A 106 1.43 8.79 1.91
C SER A 106 0.75 7.46 2.18
N THR A 107 -0.56 7.42 2.13
CA THR A 107 -1.34 6.19 2.32
C THR A 107 -2.06 5.84 1.04
N ILE A 108 -1.62 4.79 0.38
CA ILE A 108 -2.22 4.35 -0.89
C ILE A 108 -3.52 3.61 -0.62
N TRP A 109 -3.50 2.59 0.25
CA TRP A 109 -4.71 1.90 0.66
C TRP A 109 -5.25 2.52 1.95
N LYS A 110 -6.25 3.37 1.80
CA LYS A 110 -6.89 4.10 2.90
C LYS A 110 -7.85 3.25 3.71
N SER A 111 -8.28 2.11 3.17
CA SER A 111 -8.99 1.07 3.90
C SER A 111 -8.27 -0.27 3.76
N GLY A 112 -8.25 -1.04 4.85
CA GLY A 112 -7.71 -2.39 4.83
C GLY A 112 -8.66 -3.35 4.12
N GLN A 113 -8.11 -4.33 3.41
CA GLN A 113 -8.91 -5.38 2.75
C GLN A 113 -9.28 -6.53 3.69
N PHE A 114 -8.83 -6.49 4.93
CA PHE A 114 -9.13 -7.54 5.90
C PHE A 114 -10.62 -7.57 6.24
N GLY A 115 -11.14 -8.76 6.33
CA GLY A 115 -12.54 -8.99 6.64
C GLY A 115 -12.79 -10.44 7.07
N ILE A 116 -14.05 -10.75 7.26
CA ILE A 116 -14.54 -12.11 7.48
C ILE A 116 -15.20 -12.57 6.20
N GLN A 117 -14.67 -13.63 5.59
CA GLN A 117 -15.24 -14.25 4.39
C GLN A 117 -15.99 -15.53 4.78
N TYR A 118 -17.08 -15.79 4.09
CA TYR A 118 -17.99 -16.90 4.35
C TYR A 118 -18.71 -17.33 3.08
N LEU A 119 -19.21 -18.54 3.02
CA LEU A 119 -20.08 -18.97 1.90
C LEU A 119 -21.46 -18.30 1.99
N GLU A 120 -22.04 -17.86 0.89
CA GLU A 120 -23.37 -17.22 0.90
C GLU A 120 -24.48 -18.11 1.50
N ASN A 121 -24.33 -19.43 1.40
CA ASN A 121 -25.26 -20.41 1.96
C ASN A 121 -24.98 -20.78 3.43
N SER A 122 -23.97 -20.18 4.08
CA SER A 122 -23.63 -20.44 5.49
C SER A 122 -24.61 -19.87 6.50
N GLY A 123 -25.51 -18.98 6.06
CA GLY A 123 -26.41 -18.21 6.92
C GLY A 123 -25.77 -16.98 7.57
N ILE A 124 -24.48 -16.73 7.33
CA ILE A 124 -23.77 -15.54 7.82
C ILE A 124 -24.09 -14.36 6.87
N LYS A 125 -24.56 -13.23 7.43
CA LYS A 125 -24.89 -12.00 6.70
C LYS A 125 -24.39 -10.76 7.44
N GLU A 126 -24.33 -10.83 8.78
CA GLU A 126 -23.91 -9.74 9.65
C GLU A 126 -22.96 -10.28 10.74
N PRO A 127 -22.20 -9.42 11.43
CA PRO A 127 -21.23 -9.88 12.44
C PRO A 127 -21.81 -10.80 13.52
N LYS A 128 -23.04 -10.55 13.97
CA LYS A 128 -23.68 -11.36 15.03
C LYS A 128 -23.96 -12.79 14.61
N ASP A 129 -24.05 -13.10 13.34
CA ASP A 129 -24.21 -14.45 12.83
C ASP A 129 -22.97 -15.34 13.06
N LEU A 130 -21.86 -14.74 13.50
CA LEU A 130 -20.66 -15.48 13.89
C LEU A 130 -20.78 -16.17 15.28
N ILE A 131 -21.79 -15.82 16.08
CA ILE A 131 -22.00 -16.46 17.38
C ILE A 131 -22.27 -17.96 17.17
N GLY A 132 -21.49 -18.80 17.87
CA GLY A 132 -21.53 -20.26 17.75
C GLY A 132 -20.89 -20.83 16.48
N LYS A 133 -20.23 -20.00 15.67
CA LYS A 133 -19.55 -20.40 14.43
C LYS A 133 -18.07 -20.62 14.62
N LYS A 134 -17.49 -21.41 13.72
CA LYS A 134 -16.05 -21.66 13.61
C LYS A 134 -15.40 -20.64 12.66
N LEU A 135 -14.63 -19.74 13.24
CA LEU A 135 -13.88 -18.71 12.51
C LEU A 135 -12.40 -19.07 12.43
N SER A 136 -11.92 -19.37 11.23
CA SER A 136 -10.47 -19.57 11.04
C SER A 136 -9.73 -18.24 11.02
N VAL A 137 -8.63 -18.18 11.79
CA VAL A 137 -7.69 -17.07 11.83
C VAL A 137 -6.29 -17.61 11.62
N PRO A 138 -5.64 -17.37 10.47
CA PRO A 138 -4.30 -17.87 10.18
C PRO A 138 -3.29 -17.41 11.23
N PRO A 139 -2.50 -18.31 11.83
CA PRO A 139 -1.54 -17.93 12.85
C PRO A 139 -0.46 -17.00 12.31
N GLY A 140 -0.11 -15.97 13.08
CA GLY A 140 0.88 -14.97 12.68
C GLY A 140 0.40 -13.95 11.64
N SER A 141 -0.85 -14.04 11.18
CA SER A 141 -1.42 -13.09 10.24
C SER A 141 -1.72 -11.73 10.89
N ALA A 142 -1.90 -10.69 10.07
CA ALA A 142 -2.30 -9.37 10.53
C ALA A 142 -3.71 -9.37 11.15
N GLN A 143 -4.53 -10.35 10.84
CA GLN A 143 -5.90 -10.50 11.34
C GLN A 143 -5.97 -10.96 12.79
N VAL A 144 -4.93 -11.65 13.30
CA VAL A 144 -4.89 -12.15 14.69
C VAL A 144 -5.21 -11.06 15.73
N PRO A 145 -4.59 -9.87 15.73
CA PRO A 145 -4.96 -8.80 16.66
C PRO A 145 -6.25 -8.07 16.30
N LEU A 146 -6.76 -8.22 15.08
CA LEU A 146 -7.91 -7.45 14.57
C LEU A 146 -9.24 -8.15 14.81
N VAL A 147 -9.27 -9.49 14.80
CA VAL A 147 -10.49 -10.27 15.05
C VAL A 147 -11.10 -9.98 16.43
N PRO A 148 -10.36 -9.95 17.55
CA PRO A 148 -10.91 -9.56 18.83
C PRO A 148 -11.54 -8.16 18.83
N LEU A 149 -10.91 -7.21 18.10
CA LEU A 149 -11.45 -5.85 18.00
C LEU A 149 -12.74 -5.82 17.19
N PHE A 150 -12.79 -6.56 16.07
CA PHE A 150 -14.00 -6.70 15.25
C PHE A 150 -15.15 -7.31 16.08
N LEU A 151 -14.91 -8.39 16.81
CA LEU A 151 -15.93 -9.01 17.66
C LEU A 151 -16.41 -8.04 18.72
N LYS A 152 -15.50 -7.39 19.44
CA LYS A 152 -15.83 -6.38 20.48
C LYS A 152 -16.62 -5.20 19.91
N ALA A 153 -16.22 -4.66 18.77
CA ALA A 153 -16.91 -3.52 18.11
C ALA A 153 -18.35 -3.86 17.72
N ASN A 154 -18.65 -5.13 17.48
CA ASN A 154 -19.98 -5.63 17.13
C ASN A 154 -20.74 -6.27 18.30
N GLY A 155 -20.23 -6.10 19.54
CA GLY A 155 -20.89 -6.58 20.76
C GLY A 155 -20.87 -8.09 20.92
N ILE A 156 -19.87 -8.78 20.36
CA ILE A 156 -19.67 -10.25 20.43
C ILE A 156 -18.50 -10.51 21.37
N LYS A 157 -18.67 -11.44 22.31
CA LYS A 157 -17.57 -11.92 23.17
C LYS A 157 -16.74 -12.94 22.39
N GLU A 158 -15.43 -12.92 22.58
CA GLU A 158 -14.55 -13.91 21.93
C GLU A 158 -14.93 -15.36 22.27
N SER A 159 -15.42 -15.59 23.49
CA SER A 159 -15.90 -16.92 23.93
C SER A 159 -17.17 -17.40 23.22
N GLU A 160 -17.86 -16.54 22.47
CA GLU A 160 -19.06 -16.88 21.70
C GLU A 160 -18.74 -17.34 20.27
N VAL A 161 -17.45 -17.27 19.86
CA VAL A 161 -16.96 -17.69 18.53
C VAL A 161 -15.85 -18.71 18.71
N GLU A 162 -15.93 -19.85 18.02
CA GLU A 162 -14.85 -20.84 18.05
C GLU A 162 -13.72 -20.41 17.10
N ILE A 163 -12.60 -19.92 17.66
CA ILE A 163 -11.43 -19.54 16.86
C ILE A 163 -10.62 -20.77 16.48
N VAL A 164 -10.52 -21.04 15.19
CA VAL A 164 -9.75 -22.14 14.61
C VAL A 164 -8.43 -21.61 14.07
N SER A 165 -7.31 -22.16 14.54
CA SER A 165 -5.98 -21.81 14.00
C SER A 165 -5.65 -22.76 12.86
N ALA A 166 -5.84 -22.32 11.62
CA ALA A 166 -5.51 -23.09 10.43
C ALA A 166 -4.57 -22.30 9.51
N ALA A 167 -3.70 -23.02 8.79
CA ALA A 167 -2.82 -22.41 7.82
C ALA A 167 -3.63 -21.77 6.66
N GLN A 168 -3.17 -20.63 6.14
CA GLN A 168 -3.88 -19.88 5.11
C GLN A 168 -4.25 -20.74 3.88
N ASN A 169 -3.34 -21.58 3.42
CA ASN A 169 -3.54 -22.46 2.27
C ASN A 169 -4.57 -23.58 2.50
N ALA A 170 -4.91 -23.88 3.76
CA ALA A 170 -5.94 -24.87 4.11
C ALA A 170 -7.35 -24.28 4.14
N ASN A 171 -7.49 -22.97 4.32
CA ASN A 171 -8.76 -22.30 4.59
C ASN A 171 -9.84 -22.54 3.52
N LEU A 172 -9.47 -22.51 2.24
CA LEU A 172 -10.45 -22.75 1.16
C LEU A 172 -11.06 -24.14 1.24
N GLY A 173 -10.22 -25.18 1.49
CA GLY A 173 -10.68 -26.55 1.64
C GLY A 173 -11.54 -26.74 2.89
N LEU A 174 -11.13 -26.14 4.02
CA LEU A 174 -11.88 -26.21 5.28
C LEU A 174 -13.24 -25.51 5.16
N LEU A 175 -13.29 -24.36 4.49
CA LEU A 175 -14.51 -23.59 4.29
C LEU A 175 -15.49 -24.33 3.36
N THR A 176 -15.00 -24.85 2.24
CA THR A 176 -15.84 -25.57 1.26
C THR A 176 -16.32 -26.93 1.78
N SER A 177 -15.57 -27.58 2.67
CA SER A 177 -15.99 -28.84 3.33
C SER A 177 -16.86 -28.63 4.56
N GLY A 178 -17.12 -27.38 4.99
CA GLY A 178 -17.91 -27.07 6.19
C GLY A 178 -17.21 -27.39 7.51
N GLN A 179 -15.87 -27.56 7.50
CA GLN A 179 -15.11 -27.76 8.74
C GLN A 179 -14.90 -26.44 9.51
N ILE A 180 -14.96 -25.31 8.79
CA ILE A 180 -15.08 -23.95 9.33
C ILE A 180 -16.26 -23.24 8.66
N ASP A 181 -16.88 -22.27 9.35
CA ASP A 181 -18.00 -21.50 8.84
C ASP A 181 -17.54 -20.19 8.17
N ALA A 182 -16.43 -19.65 8.62
CA ALA A 182 -15.87 -18.40 8.12
C ALA A 182 -14.33 -18.36 8.27
N VAL A 183 -13.70 -17.41 7.55
CA VAL A 183 -12.26 -17.18 7.66
C VAL A 183 -11.96 -15.68 7.73
N ALA A 184 -11.03 -15.29 8.59
CA ALA A 184 -10.48 -13.93 8.65
C ALA A 184 -9.34 -13.80 7.65
N GLU A 185 -9.60 -13.20 6.49
CA GLU A 185 -8.66 -13.12 5.37
C GLU A 185 -8.96 -11.88 4.49
N THR A 186 -8.39 -11.83 3.30
CA THR A 186 -8.74 -10.88 2.25
C THR A 186 -9.62 -11.55 1.17
N PRO A 187 -10.50 -10.81 0.49
CA PRO A 187 -11.31 -11.36 -0.60
C PRO A 187 -10.48 -11.98 -1.72
N GLU A 188 -9.29 -11.45 -1.99
CA GLU A 188 -8.36 -11.97 -3.01
C GLU A 188 -7.94 -13.43 -2.74
N ASN A 189 -7.80 -13.79 -1.47
CA ASN A 189 -7.37 -15.12 -1.06
C ASN A 189 -8.51 -16.10 -0.81
N THR A 190 -9.74 -15.59 -0.72
CA THR A 190 -10.93 -16.43 -0.43
C THR A 190 -12.02 -16.26 -1.47
N VAL A 191 -12.59 -15.06 -1.62
CA VAL A 191 -13.75 -14.82 -2.50
C VAL A 191 -13.40 -15.07 -3.97
N VAL A 192 -12.26 -14.53 -4.44
CA VAL A 192 -11.85 -14.67 -5.85
C VAL A 192 -11.60 -16.13 -6.25
N PRO A 193 -10.82 -16.93 -5.48
CA PRO A 193 -10.64 -18.36 -5.79
C PRO A 193 -11.94 -19.17 -5.72
N LEU A 194 -12.84 -18.87 -4.80
CA LEU A 194 -14.15 -19.52 -4.71
C LEU A 194 -15.03 -19.20 -5.92
N ALA A 195 -15.07 -17.92 -6.31
CA ALA A 195 -15.80 -17.51 -7.51
C ALA A 195 -15.29 -18.18 -8.79
N ALA A 196 -13.99 -18.42 -8.90
CA ALA A 196 -13.40 -19.18 -10.00
C ALA A 196 -13.87 -20.64 -10.06
N GLN A 197 -14.32 -21.20 -8.93
CA GLN A 197 -14.93 -22.53 -8.80
C GLN A 197 -16.47 -22.51 -8.90
N GLY A 198 -17.07 -21.35 -9.19
CA GLY A 198 -18.52 -21.18 -9.23
C GLY A 198 -19.20 -21.11 -7.85
N ILE A 199 -18.40 -20.98 -6.77
CA ILE A 199 -18.88 -20.93 -5.40
C ILE A 199 -19.06 -19.46 -4.99
N LYS A 200 -20.25 -19.10 -4.51
CA LYS A 200 -20.53 -17.74 -4.04
C LYS A 200 -20.10 -17.56 -2.59
N ALA A 201 -19.40 -16.48 -2.33
CA ALA A 201 -18.90 -16.11 -1.01
C ALA A 201 -19.14 -14.63 -0.70
N GLY A 202 -19.51 -14.35 0.54
CA GLY A 202 -19.63 -12.99 1.08
C GLY A 202 -18.37 -12.54 1.79
N ASN A 203 -18.30 -11.24 2.08
CA ASN A 203 -17.22 -10.62 2.83
C ASN A 203 -17.76 -9.48 3.71
N MET A 204 -17.34 -9.46 4.96
CA MET A 204 -17.57 -8.36 5.90
C MET A 204 -16.23 -7.68 6.19
N TYR A 205 -15.98 -6.53 5.59
CA TYR A 205 -14.76 -5.77 5.84
C TYR A 205 -14.71 -5.24 7.27
N PHE A 206 -13.56 -5.35 7.92
CA PHE A 206 -13.34 -4.83 9.27
C PHE A 206 -13.63 -3.34 9.38
N TYR A 207 -13.24 -2.54 8.37
CA TYR A 207 -13.42 -1.10 8.36
C TYR A 207 -14.89 -0.66 8.34
N ASN A 208 -15.79 -1.47 7.77
CA ASN A 208 -17.23 -1.21 7.75
C ASN A 208 -17.93 -1.60 9.07
N HIS A 209 -17.22 -2.32 9.94
CA HIS A 209 -17.75 -2.91 11.16
C HIS A 209 -16.97 -2.49 12.42
N GLY A 210 -16.59 -1.21 12.48
CA GLY A 210 -16.03 -0.59 13.69
C GLY A 210 -14.53 -0.80 13.91
N VAL A 211 -13.80 -1.35 12.93
CA VAL A 211 -12.33 -1.46 12.98
C VAL A 211 -11.73 -0.75 11.76
N PRO A 212 -11.77 0.60 11.73
CA PRO A 212 -11.19 1.37 10.64
C PRO A 212 -9.67 1.22 10.65
N ILE A 213 -9.14 0.51 9.66
CA ILE A 213 -7.70 0.26 9.52
C ILE A 213 -7.25 0.88 8.21
N VAL A 214 -6.28 1.77 8.31
CA VAL A 214 -5.45 2.19 7.18
C VAL A 214 -4.45 1.08 6.92
N SER A 215 -4.22 0.76 5.66
CA SER A 215 -3.35 -0.32 5.29
C SER A 215 -2.08 0.17 4.59
N LEU A 216 -1.88 -0.15 3.34
CA LEU A 216 -0.59 0.03 2.68
C LEU A 216 -0.23 1.50 2.45
N SER A 217 0.91 1.87 3.02
CA SER A 217 1.41 3.23 3.05
C SER A 217 2.87 3.31 2.63
N LEU A 218 3.27 4.43 2.04
CA LEU A 218 4.66 4.76 1.78
C LEU A 218 5.33 5.26 3.06
N ILE A 219 6.49 4.72 3.36
CA ILE A 219 7.31 5.08 4.52
C ILE A 219 8.72 5.48 4.08
N ALA A 220 9.31 6.42 4.81
CA ALA A 220 10.69 6.86 4.60
C ALA A 220 11.35 7.23 5.93
N ARG A 221 12.68 7.35 5.92
CA ARG A 221 13.43 7.81 7.11
C ARG A 221 13.25 9.30 7.32
N GLU A 222 13.08 9.71 8.57
CA GLU A 222 12.88 11.13 8.95
C GLU A 222 14.06 12.01 8.58
N ASP A 223 15.30 11.55 8.78
CA ASP A 223 16.51 12.29 8.42
C ASP A 223 16.66 12.48 6.89
N LYS A 224 16.27 11.47 6.10
CA LYS A 224 16.30 11.55 4.64
C LYS A 224 15.20 12.47 4.09
N LEU A 225 14.02 12.43 4.69
CA LEU A 225 12.93 13.37 4.38
C LEU A 225 13.35 14.82 4.61
N ALA A 226 14.09 15.09 5.70
CA ALA A 226 14.60 16.43 6.01
C ALA A 226 15.73 16.87 5.07
N GLN A 227 16.60 15.94 4.65
CA GLN A 227 17.73 16.24 3.76
C GLN A 227 17.29 16.54 2.32
N ASN A 228 16.38 15.75 1.76
CA ASN A 228 15.98 15.83 0.35
C ASN A 228 14.44 15.74 0.16
N PRO A 229 13.66 16.67 0.70
CA PRO A 229 12.19 16.58 0.69
C PRO A 229 11.60 16.51 -0.73
N GLU A 230 12.23 17.18 -1.70
CA GLU A 230 11.72 17.25 -3.08
C GLU A 230 11.78 15.90 -3.81
N VAL A 231 12.77 15.06 -3.52
CA VAL A 231 12.88 13.71 -4.10
C VAL A 231 11.63 12.88 -3.74
N TYR A 232 11.22 12.92 -2.48
CA TYR A 232 10.05 12.19 -2.00
C TYR A 232 8.73 12.75 -2.55
N LYS A 233 8.63 14.08 -2.68
CA LYS A 233 7.46 14.72 -3.31
C LYS A 233 7.32 14.32 -4.79
N ARG A 234 8.42 14.32 -5.54
CA ARG A 234 8.46 13.88 -6.94
C ARG A 234 8.06 12.41 -7.07
N PHE A 235 8.61 11.55 -6.20
CA PHE A 235 8.26 10.14 -6.18
C PHE A 235 6.76 9.92 -5.91
N ILE A 236 6.20 10.58 -4.89
CA ILE A 236 4.78 10.46 -4.55
C ILE A 236 3.91 10.97 -5.70
N ARG A 237 4.26 12.09 -6.33
CA ARG A 237 3.51 12.64 -7.46
C ARG A 237 3.42 11.65 -8.63
N ALA A 238 4.56 11.07 -9.03
CA ALA A 238 4.62 10.05 -10.07
C ALA A 238 3.82 8.79 -9.69
N THR A 239 3.96 8.33 -8.45
CA THR A 239 3.24 7.18 -7.92
C THR A 239 1.73 7.39 -7.94
N LEU A 240 1.24 8.53 -7.46
CA LEU A 240 -0.20 8.82 -7.42
C LEU A 240 -0.78 8.98 -8.84
N LYS A 241 0.00 9.53 -9.80
CA LYS A 241 -0.36 9.54 -11.23
C LYS A 241 -0.52 8.10 -11.76
N GLY A 242 0.42 7.21 -11.40
CA GLY A 242 0.35 5.80 -11.76
C GLY A 242 -0.87 5.09 -11.16
N TRP A 243 -1.20 5.34 -9.90
CA TRP A 243 -2.39 4.78 -9.27
C TRP A 243 -3.69 5.32 -9.86
N GLN A 244 -3.77 6.63 -10.14
CA GLN A 244 -4.93 7.21 -10.80
C GLN A 244 -5.19 6.58 -12.17
N GLU A 245 -4.12 6.37 -12.94
CA GLU A 245 -4.23 5.76 -14.26
C GLU A 245 -4.53 4.26 -14.19
N ALA A 246 -3.99 3.54 -13.19
CA ALA A 246 -4.28 2.13 -12.95
C ALA A 246 -5.77 1.89 -12.65
N ILE A 247 -6.40 2.78 -11.88
CA ILE A 247 -7.83 2.71 -11.56
C ILE A 247 -8.68 2.94 -12.82
N LYS A 248 -8.28 3.88 -13.71
CA LYS A 248 -8.96 4.13 -14.98
C LYS A 248 -8.81 2.98 -15.97
N ASN A 249 -7.64 2.34 -15.97
CA ASN A 249 -7.20 1.33 -16.93
C ASN A 249 -6.70 0.06 -16.24
N PRO A 250 -7.59 -0.75 -15.64
CA PRO A 250 -7.19 -1.98 -14.94
C PRO A 250 -6.34 -2.94 -15.78
N GLU A 251 -6.73 -3.14 -17.05
CA GLU A 251 -6.00 -4.03 -17.96
C GLU A 251 -4.56 -3.57 -18.19
N ALA A 252 -4.38 -2.28 -18.53
CA ALA A 252 -3.06 -1.71 -18.73
C ALA A 252 -2.19 -1.80 -17.48
N SER A 253 -2.78 -1.67 -16.29
CA SER A 253 -2.07 -1.79 -15.02
C SER A 253 -1.61 -3.21 -14.71
N VAL A 254 -2.44 -4.20 -15.03
CA VAL A 254 -2.08 -5.62 -14.89
C VAL A 254 -1.00 -6.02 -15.90
N ASP A 255 -1.11 -5.54 -17.15
CA ASP A 255 -0.10 -5.78 -18.17
C ASP A 255 1.25 -5.15 -17.79
N ALA A 256 1.22 -3.93 -17.23
CA ALA A 256 2.41 -3.29 -16.68
C ALA A 256 3.02 -4.09 -15.52
N LEU A 257 2.21 -4.62 -14.61
CA LEU A 257 2.69 -5.44 -13.50
C LEU A 257 3.40 -6.70 -14.01
N LYS A 258 2.83 -7.39 -15.00
CA LYS A 258 3.44 -8.59 -15.59
C LYS A 258 4.71 -8.29 -16.36
N GLU A 259 4.85 -7.10 -16.93
CA GLU A 259 6.06 -6.67 -17.63
C GLU A 259 7.18 -6.29 -16.66
N VAL A 260 6.85 -5.53 -15.60
CA VAL A 260 7.81 -5.08 -14.58
C VAL A 260 8.24 -6.24 -13.66
N PHE A 261 7.32 -7.18 -13.38
CA PHE A 261 7.55 -8.36 -12.55
C PHE A 261 7.20 -9.65 -13.30
N PRO A 262 8.03 -10.07 -14.25
CA PRO A 262 7.74 -11.24 -15.09
C PRO A 262 7.66 -12.56 -14.31
N GLU A 263 8.32 -12.65 -13.15
CA GLU A 263 8.30 -13.80 -12.25
C GLU A 263 7.04 -13.90 -11.38
N SER A 264 6.13 -12.89 -11.44
CA SER A 264 4.88 -12.94 -10.68
C SER A 264 4.07 -14.19 -11.00
N GLN A 265 3.77 -14.99 -9.99
CA GLN A 265 3.08 -16.27 -10.09
C GLN A 265 1.58 -16.12 -10.39
N LYS A 266 0.99 -14.94 -10.15
CA LYS A 266 -0.43 -14.71 -10.40
C LYS A 266 -0.71 -14.56 -11.89
N SER A 267 -1.75 -15.27 -12.37
CA SER A 267 -2.19 -15.12 -13.75
C SER A 267 -2.81 -13.74 -14.02
N ARG A 268 -2.78 -13.29 -15.28
CA ARG A 268 -3.40 -12.03 -15.70
C ARG A 268 -4.88 -11.98 -15.31
N ASP A 269 -5.64 -13.06 -15.54
CA ASP A 269 -7.06 -13.15 -15.21
C ASP A 269 -7.32 -13.03 -13.70
N ALA A 270 -6.51 -13.69 -12.86
CA ALA A 270 -6.60 -13.57 -11.41
C ALA A 270 -6.31 -12.15 -10.93
N LEU A 271 -5.29 -11.50 -11.51
CA LEU A 271 -4.96 -10.11 -11.19
C LEU A 271 -6.09 -9.16 -11.57
N LEU A 272 -6.69 -9.31 -12.76
CA LEU A 272 -7.82 -8.49 -13.19
C LEU A 272 -9.04 -8.65 -12.27
N LYS A 273 -9.38 -9.88 -11.89
CA LYS A 273 -10.49 -10.14 -10.96
C LYS A 273 -10.25 -9.55 -9.57
N SER A 274 -9.00 -9.47 -9.14
CA SER A 274 -8.61 -8.93 -7.84
C SER A 274 -8.40 -7.41 -7.84
N ALA A 275 -8.16 -6.79 -8.99
CA ALA A 275 -7.80 -5.36 -9.09
C ALA A 275 -8.87 -4.43 -8.47
N ALA A 276 -10.15 -4.75 -8.62
CA ALA A 276 -11.25 -3.97 -8.05
C ALA A 276 -11.16 -3.83 -6.53
N TYR A 277 -10.69 -4.86 -5.83
CA TYR A 277 -10.47 -4.81 -4.36
C TYR A 277 -9.36 -3.83 -4.00
N SER A 278 -8.25 -3.85 -4.73
CA SER A 278 -7.13 -2.91 -4.54
C SER A 278 -7.55 -1.47 -4.80
N PHE A 279 -8.32 -1.25 -5.85
CA PHE A 279 -8.82 0.09 -6.20
C PHE A 279 -9.84 0.60 -5.19
N SER A 280 -10.73 -0.24 -4.68
CA SER A 280 -11.64 0.15 -3.61
C SER A 280 -10.92 0.48 -2.31
N SER A 281 -9.79 -0.19 -2.02
CA SER A 281 -8.96 0.15 -0.86
C SER A 281 -8.21 1.47 -1.02
N ALA A 282 -7.78 1.79 -2.24
CA ALA A 282 -7.16 3.08 -2.53
C ALA A 282 -8.17 4.23 -2.53
N CYS A 283 -9.41 3.96 -2.97
CA CYS A 283 -10.48 4.93 -3.18
C CYS A 283 -11.78 4.54 -2.44
N PRO A 284 -11.77 4.38 -1.10
CA PRO A 284 -12.95 3.93 -0.37
C PRO A 284 -14.11 4.92 -0.43
N GLY A 285 -13.85 6.20 -0.66
CA GLY A 285 -14.87 7.24 -0.88
C GLY A 285 -15.40 7.31 -2.33
N GLY A 286 -14.88 6.46 -3.24
CA GLY A 286 -15.25 6.46 -4.65
C GLY A 286 -14.69 7.64 -5.43
N VAL A 287 -15.40 8.03 -6.50
CA VAL A 287 -15.01 9.13 -7.39
C VAL A 287 -14.81 10.44 -6.63
N GLY A 288 -13.70 11.11 -6.89
CA GLY A 288 -13.33 12.38 -6.22
C GLY A 288 -12.64 12.23 -4.88
N ASP A 289 -12.54 11.02 -4.33
CA ASP A 289 -11.75 10.76 -3.12
C ASP A 289 -10.26 11.05 -3.38
N LYS A 290 -9.54 11.54 -2.35
CA LYS A 290 -8.15 12.00 -2.49
C LYS A 290 -7.18 10.84 -2.34
N LEU A 291 -6.53 10.44 -3.43
CA LEU A 291 -5.48 9.42 -3.40
C LEU A 291 -4.29 9.85 -2.52
N GLY A 292 -3.73 8.88 -1.81
CA GLY A 292 -2.52 9.06 -1.01
C GLY A 292 -2.69 9.83 0.30
N ARG A 293 -3.86 10.45 0.55
CA ARG A 293 -4.14 11.29 1.72
C ARG A 293 -4.95 10.54 2.76
N THR A 294 -4.58 10.70 4.02
CA THR A 294 -5.35 10.21 5.17
C THR A 294 -5.55 11.33 6.18
N GLU A 295 -6.74 11.39 6.76
CA GLU A 295 -7.11 12.42 7.74
C GLU A 295 -6.55 12.10 9.14
N ALA A 296 -6.24 13.14 9.92
CA ALA A 296 -5.68 13.00 11.27
C ALA A 296 -6.62 12.24 12.22
N SER A 297 -7.93 12.36 12.04
CA SER A 297 -8.94 11.63 12.82
C SER A 297 -8.84 10.12 12.62
N THR A 298 -8.58 9.67 11.38
CA THR A 298 -8.36 8.26 11.07
C THR A 298 -7.12 7.72 11.80
N TRP A 299 -6.02 8.48 11.78
CA TRP A 299 -4.79 8.10 12.48
C TRP A 299 -4.99 8.03 14.00
N LYS A 300 -5.78 8.94 14.58
CA LYS A 300 -6.12 8.90 16.01
C LYS A 300 -6.80 7.59 16.39
N THR A 301 -7.83 7.19 15.64
CA THR A 301 -8.55 5.93 15.85
C THR A 301 -7.62 4.71 15.70
N ILE A 302 -6.75 4.70 14.70
CA ILE A 302 -5.76 3.64 14.50
C ILE A 302 -4.79 3.56 15.68
N GLY A 303 -4.30 4.69 16.15
CA GLY A 303 -3.42 4.76 17.31
C GLY A 303 -4.07 4.17 18.57
N GLU A 304 -5.33 4.52 18.84
CA GLU A 304 -6.10 3.97 19.96
C GLU A 304 -6.29 2.45 19.85
N ILE A 305 -6.60 1.97 18.64
CA ILE A 305 -6.74 0.53 18.36
C ILE A 305 -5.40 -0.19 18.62
N LEU A 306 -4.30 0.27 18.02
CA LEU A 306 -3.00 -0.37 18.16
C LEU A 306 -2.48 -0.34 19.60
N GLN A 307 -2.74 0.73 20.36
CA GLN A 307 -2.45 0.81 21.80
C GLN A 307 -3.25 -0.23 22.58
N SER A 308 -4.54 -0.41 22.28
CA SER A 308 -5.42 -1.34 22.99
C SER A 308 -5.00 -2.81 22.83
N VAL A 309 -4.23 -3.15 21.80
CA VAL A 309 -3.70 -4.49 21.52
C VAL A 309 -2.19 -4.61 21.75
N GLY A 310 -1.57 -3.61 22.39
CA GLY A 310 -0.12 -3.62 22.69
C GLY A 310 0.79 -3.57 21.45
N LYS A 311 0.32 -3.03 20.33
CA LYS A 311 1.08 -2.92 19.08
C LYS A 311 1.63 -1.51 18.83
N LEU A 312 1.31 -0.55 19.70
CA LEU A 312 1.86 0.81 19.70
C LEU A 312 2.40 1.12 21.09
N GLU A 313 3.70 0.92 21.27
CA GLU A 313 4.41 1.13 22.53
C GLU A 313 5.10 2.51 22.52
N SER A 314 4.32 3.60 22.59
CA SER A 314 4.94 4.93 22.58
C SER A 314 4.14 5.96 23.36
N SER A 315 4.87 6.87 24.02
CA SER A 315 4.32 8.09 24.60
C SER A 315 4.15 9.23 23.58
N LYS A 316 4.69 9.08 22.35
CA LYS A 316 4.54 10.09 21.30
C LYS A 316 3.11 10.06 20.75
N PRO A 317 2.51 11.23 20.45
CA PRO A 317 1.21 11.28 19.79
C PRO A 317 1.27 10.62 18.41
N ILE A 318 0.18 10.00 17.98
CA ILE A 318 0.12 9.30 16.68
C ILE A 318 0.51 10.21 15.50
N THR A 319 0.24 11.51 15.62
CA THR A 319 0.60 12.54 14.63
C THR A 319 2.11 12.67 14.39
N ALA A 320 2.96 12.15 15.29
CA ALA A 320 4.39 12.14 15.10
C ALA A 320 4.84 11.13 14.03
N TYR A 321 4.03 10.12 13.72
CA TYR A 321 4.40 9.00 12.87
C TYR A 321 3.93 9.12 11.43
N PHE A 322 3.11 10.12 11.09
CA PHE A 322 2.65 10.35 9.72
C PHE A 322 2.69 11.83 9.34
N THR A 323 2.67 12.11 8.04
CA THR A 323 2.47 13.47 7.51
C THR A 323 1.88 13.40 6.10
N ASN A 324 1.18 14.46 5.71
CA ASN A 324 0.71 14.69 4.36
C ASN A 324 1.55 15.76 3.61
N ASP A 325 2.66 16.23 4.18
CA ASP A 325 3.46 17.36 3.66
C ASP A 325 4.20 17.04 2.36
N PHE A 326 4.32 15.75 2.02
CA PHE A 326 4.95 15.27 0.79
C PHE A 326 3.96 15.03 -0.34
N LEU A 327 2.66 15.18 -0.09
CA LEU A 327 1.63 15.06 -1.11
C LEU A 327 1.65 16.27 -2.05
N PRO A 328 1.26 16.09 -3.33
CA PRO A 328 1.11 17.21 -4.26
C PRO A 328 0.17 18.28 -3.71
N SER A 329 0.48 19.56 -3.98
CA SER A 329 -0.36 20.69 -3.60
C SER A 329 -1.75 20.62 -4.26
N THR A 330 -1.81 20.17 -5.51
CA THR A 330 -3.07 19.80 -6.16
C THR A 330 -3.35 18.34 -5.88
N SER A 331 -4.49 18.06 -5.23
CA SER A 331 -4.89 16.70 -4.91
C SER A 331 -5.06 15.85 -6.16
N VAL A 332 -4.51 14.64 -6.14
CA VAL A 332 -4.82 13.59 -7.12
C VAL A 332 -6.08 12.91 -6.63
N ASN A 333 -7.13 12.97 -7.44
CA ASN A 333 -8.43 12.40 -7.07
C ASN A 333 -8.62 11.01 -7.69
N CYS A 334 -9.39 10.19 -7.03
CA CYS A 334 -9.92 8.96 -7.59
C CYS A 334 -10.81 9.27 -8.80
N PRO A 335 -10.60 8.58 -9.92
CA PRO A 335 -11.33 8.80 -11.17
C PRO A 335 -12.78 8.33 -11.10
#